data_be818f4066db67d3fca261c243f11f9f
#
_entry.id   be818f4066db67d3fca261c243f11f9f
#
_cell.length_a   1.000
_cell.length_b   1.000
_cell.length_c   1.000
_cell.angle_alpha   90.00
_cell.angle_beta   90.00
_cell.angle_gamma   90.00
#
_symmetry.space_group_name_H-M   'P 1'
#
loop_
_entity.id
_entity.type
_entity.pdbx_description
1 polymer ?
#
loop_
_entity_poly.entity_id
_entity_poly.type
_entity_poly.pdbx_seq_one_letter_code
_entity_poly.pdbx_strand_id
1 'polypeptide(L)'
;MIARGEVGGRRRRPQWVVLWILLLGVAGSVLVFLGPGLAGGLRVEGSSLLAGPECTLETAEGDVGLDRDEAKLATTAVALRLRGLEAPDTTGIDAAVLQQLTDGPAGDAGPNLSCRGSAASDLEEQELTGSGLTSRAEEVRAAMTEVFGDQSLGGFAPGGIGQGHGGESTHYDGRAIDIFFRPVTEDNRRQGWILSHWLVAHAEDLDIQYVIFDDEFWSAHLSRGGWHHYEAPAPGNEILRHLDHVHVDVLGGSPG
;
A
#
# COMPACT_ATOMS: atom_id res chain seq x y z
N MET A 1 45.00 54.62 -40.86
CA MET A 1 43.79 53.85 -41.23
C MET A 1 44.20 52.37 -41.34
N ILE A 2 43.85 51.55 -40.39
CA ILE A 2 44.31 50.17 -40.29
C ILE A 2 43.07 49.30 -40.46
N ALA A 3 43.01 48.50 -41.51
CA ALA A 3 41.97 47.52 -41.75
C ALA A 3 42.29 46.23 -40.99
N ARG A 4 41.36 45.75 -40.17
CA ARG A 4 41.40 44.44 -39.50
C ARG A 4 40.73 43.41 -40.38
N GLY A 5 41.51 42.35 -40.74
CA GLY A 5 41.00 41.17 -41.40
C GLY A 5 40.32 40.21 -40.43
N GLU A 6 39.14 39.73 -40.77
CA GLU A 6 38.46 38.64 -40.05
C GLU A 6 39.02 37.28 -40.49
N VAL A 7 39.43 36.48 -39.48
CA VAL A 7 39.83 35.10 -39.66
C VAL A 7 38.64 34.18 -39.35
N GLY A 8 38.08 33.59 -40.42
CA GLY A 8 37.00 32.60 -40.30
C GLY A 8 37.46 31.26 -39.72
N GLY A 9 37.17 31.00 -38.48
CA GLY A 9 37.45 29.72 -37.82
C GLY A 9 36.42 28.64 -38.23
N ARG A 10 36.82 27.69 -39.03
CA ARG A 10 36.08 26.45 -39.31
C ARG A 10 36.02 25.60 -38.04
N ARG A 11 34.86 25.55 -37.37
CA ARG A 11 34.61 24.59 -36.28
C ARG A 11 34.55 23.17 -36.83
N ARG A 12 35.53 22.33 -36.51
CA ARG A 12 35.48 20.88 -36.70
C ARG A 12 34.46 20.29 -35.73
N ARG A 13 33.43 19.62 -36.25
CA ARG A 13 32.47 18.85 -35.41
C ARG A 13 33.24 17.63 -34.86
N PRO A 14 33.08 17.33 -33.54
CA PRO A 14 33.82 16.21 -32.95
C PRO A 14 33.29 14.87 -33.50
N GLN A 15 34.18 13.99 -33.86
CA GLN A 15 33.92 12.66 -34.47
C GLN A 15 33.08 11.74 -33.56
N TRP A 16 32.91 12.09 -32.31
CA TRP A 16 32.13 11.35 -31.31
C TRP A 16 30.61 11.33 -31.60
N VAL A 17 30.07 12.33 -32.25
CA VAL A 17 28.62 12.41 -32.56
C VAL A 17 28.22 11.36 -33.61
N VAL A 18 29.14 11.00 -34.51
CA VAL A 18 28.90 10.00 -35.56
C VAL A 18 28.89 8.58 -34.98
N LEU A 19 29.67 8.34 -33.91
CA LEU A 19 29.74 7.02 -33.26
C LEU A 19 28.44 6.65 -32.52
N TRP A 20 27.80 7.64 -31.88
CA TRP A 20 26.53 7.44 -31.16
C TRP A 20 25.32 7.20 -32.08
N ILE A 21 25.32 7.83 -33.24
CA ILE A 21 24.26 7.63 -34.24
C ILE A 21 24.36 6.22 -34.86
N LEU A 22 25.55 5.68 -35.04
CA LEU A 22 25.75 4.32 -35.54
C LEU A 22 25.36 3.24 -34.52
N LEU A 23 25.59 3.47 -33.22
CA LEU A 23 25.19 2.54 -32.15
C LEU A 23 23.69 2.47 -31.97
N LEU A 24 22.96 3.59 -32.11
CA LEU A 24 21.49 3.62 -32.04
C LEU A 24 20.85 3.00 -33.29
N GLY A 25 21.50 3.09 -34.46
CA GLY A 25 21.04 2.46 -35.70
C GLY A 25 21.12 0.94 -35.70
N VAL A 26 22.14 0.35 -35.04
CA VAL A 26 22.32 -1.11 -34.94
C VAL A 26 21.32 -1.72 -33.92
N ALA A 27 21.00 -1.03 -32.81
CA ALA A 27 19.99 -1.49 -31.85
C ALA A 27 18.55 -1.47 -32.44
N GLY A 28 18.25 -0.51 -33.33
CA GLY A 28 16.97 -0.45 -34.03
C GLY A 28 16.78 -1.52 -35.11
N SER A 29 17.87 -1.97 -35.73
CA SER A 29 17.82 -2.93 -36.85
C SER A 29 17.67 -4.39 -36.41
N VAL A 30 18.00 -4.75 -35.18
CA VAL A 30 17.84 -6.12 -34.66
C VAL A 30 16.37 -6.42 -34.34
N LEU A 31 15.56 -5.39 -34.06
CA LEU A 31 14.11 -5.54 -33.76
C LEU A 31 13.24 -5.77 -34.99
N VAL A 32 13.73 -5.46 -36.20
CA VAL A 32 12.93 -5.60 -37.42
C VAL A 32 13.08 -6.99 -38.07
N PHE A 33 14.08 -7.78 -37.70
CA PHE A 33 14.34 -9.11 -38.27
C PHE A 33 13.77 -10.30 -37.49
N LEU A 34 13.17 -10.06 -36.31
CA LEU A 34 12.40 -11.07 -35.60
C LEU A 34 10.95 -11.01 -36.09
N GLY A 35 10.63 -11.85 -37.07
CA GLY A 35 9.31 -11.92 -37.71
C GLY A 35 8.16 -12.22 -36.70
N PRO A 36 6.89 -12.01 -37.10
CA PRO A 36 5.72 -12.07 -36.21
C PRO A 36 5.39 -13.46 -35.63
N GLY A 37 6.23 -14.46 -35.84
CA GLY A 37 6.00 -15.83 -35.36
C GLY A 37 6.49 -16.12 -33.95
N LEU A 38 7.26 -15.24 -33.30
CA LEU A 38 7.73 -15.42 -31.92
C LEU A 38 7.08 -14.47 -30.90
N ALA A 39 6.12 -13.67 -31.32
CA ALA A 39 5.40 -12.74 -30.44
C ALA A 39 4.32 -13.41 -29.58
N GLY A 40 4.11 -14.72 -29.68
CA GLY A 40 3.07 -15.46 -28.94
C GLY A 40 3.49 -16.01 -27.56
N GLY A 41 4.71 -15.75 -27.12
CA GLY A 41 5.23 -16.41 -25.90
C GLY A 41 6.03 -15.52 -24.94
N LEU A 42 6.24 -14.27 -25.25
CA LEU A 42 6.92 -13.32 -24.36
C LEU A 42 5.94 -12.16 -24.04
N ARG A 43 4.99 -12.40 -23.14
CA ARG A 43 4.51 -11.31 -22.30
C ARG A 43 5.69 -10.90 -21.42
N VAL A 44 6.52 -10.02 -21.95
CA VAL A 44 7.43 -9.23 -21.11
C VAL A 44 6.50 -8.25 -20.41
N GLU A 45 6.15 -8.54 -19.18
CA GLU A 45 5.62 -7.54 -18.25
C GLU A 45 6.73 -6.49 -18.03
N GLY A 46 6.88 -5.61 -19.01
CA GLY A 46 7.97 -4.66 -19.10
C GLY A 46 7.83 -3.44 -18.18
N SER A 47 6.82 -3.41 -17.31
CA SER A 47 6.61 -2.32 -16.32
C SER A 47 7.16 -2.68 -14.95
N SER A 48 7.19 -3.95 -14.58
CA SER A 48 7.51 -4.42 -13.23
C SER A 48 9.00 -4.34 -12.88
N LEU A 49 9.89 -4.57 -13.84
CA LEU A 49 11.34 -4.63 -13.57
C LEU A 49 11.98 -3.29 -13.16
N LEU A 50 11.34 -2.16 -13.45
CA LEU A 50 11.86 -0.82 -13.09
C LEU A 50 11.16 -0.23 -11.85
N ALA A 51 10.02 -0.76 -11.44
CA ALA A 51 9.19 -0.21 -10.37
C ALA A 51 9.39 -0.92 -9.01
N GLY A 52 10.07 -2.07 -8.98
CA GLY A 52 10.15 -2.94 -7.79
C GLY A 52 8.82 -3.66 -7.49
N PRO A 53 8.77 -4.52 -6.46
CA PRO A 53 7.55 -5.23 -6.07
C PRO A 53 6.45 -4.28 -5.59
N GLU A 54 5.20 -4.69 -5.70
CA GLU A 54 4.07 -3.89 -5.20
C GLU A 54 3.98 -3.93 -3.69
N CYS A 55 4.27 -5.08 -3.10
CA CYS A 55 4.37 -5.27 -1.66
C CYS A 55 5.75 -5.83 -1.30
N THR A 56 6.21 -5.53 -0.09
CA THR A 56 7.48 -6.02 0.45
C THR A 56 7.23 -6.53 1.86
N LEU A 57 7.65 -7.77 2.11
CA LEU A 57 7.64 -8.37 3.45
C LEU A 57 9.08 -8.45 3.97
N GLU A 58 9.32 -7.82 5.11
CA GLU A 58 10.59 -7.95 5.84
C GLU A 58 10.62 -9.28 6.59
N THR A 59 11.67 -10.07 6.37
CA THR A 59 11.93 -11.33 7.06
C THR A 59 13.31 -11.35 7.68
N ALA A 60 13.61 -12.33 8.52
CA ALA A 60 14.94 -12.47 9.12
C ALA A 60 16.05 -12.71 8.09
N GLU A 61 15.71 -13.26 6.93
CA GLU A 61 16.61 -13.55 5.81
C GLU A 61 16.75 -12.37 4.83
N GLY A 62 15.94 -11.32 4.99
CA GLY A 62 15.89 -10.14 4.12
C GLY A 62 14.50 -9.90 3.53
N ASP A 63 14.38 -8.91 2.69
CA ASP A 63 13.10 -8.50 2.11
C ASP A 63 12.64 -9.44 1.01
N VAL A 64 11.37 -9.85 1.07
CA VAL A 64 10.68 -10.65 0.06
C VAL A 64 9.68 -9.75 -0.69
N GLY A 65 9.86 -9.65 -2.02
CA GLY A 65 8.90 -8.95 -2.88
C GLY A 65 7.71 -9.83 -3.19
N LEU A 66 6.51 -9.27 -3.08
CA LEU A 66 5.24 -9.90 -3.44
C LEU A 66 4.53 -9.02 -4.46
N ASP A 67 3.78 -9.62 -5.38
CA ASP A 67 2.76 -8.86 -6.08
C ASP A 67 1.54 -8.65 -5.14
N ARG A 68 0.62 -7.80 -5.55
CA ARG A 68 -0.52 -7.44 -4.70
C ARG A 68 -1.46 -8.61 -4.47
N ASP A 69 -1.67 -9.45 -5.46
CA ASP A 69 -2.55 -10.61 -5.34
C ASP A 69 -1.94 -11.68 -4.43
N GLU A 70 -0.62 -11.87 -4.47
CA GLU A 70 0.10 -12.71 -3.52
C GLU A 70 -0.01 -12.18 -2.09
N ALA A 71 0.13 -10.87 -1.87
CA ALA A 71 -0.01 -10.25 -0.55
C ALA A 71 -1.45 -10.38 -0.02
N LYS A 72 -2.47 -10.12 -0.84
CA LYS A 72 -3.89 -10.32 -0.49
C LYS A 72 -4.16 -11.79 -0.12
N LEU A 73 -3.70 -12.70 -0.94
CA LEU A 73 -3.90 -14.15 -0.72
C LEU A 73 -3.23 -14.60 0.58
N ALA A 74 -1.97 -14.21 0.81
CA ALA A 74 -1.20 -14.58 2.00
C ALA A 74 -1.84 -14.05 3.27
N THR A 75 -2.17 -12.76 3.33
CA THR A 75 -2.76 -12.12 4.51
C THR A 75 -4.15 -12.68 4.83
N THR A 76 -4.99 -12.92 3.82
CA THR A 76 -6.30 -13.55 3.98
C THR A 76 -6.19 -14.98 4.47
N ALA A 77 -5.27 -15.79 3.90
CA ALA A 77 -5.06 -17.17 4.31
C ALA A 77 -4.58 -17.26 5.78
N VAL A 78 -3.69 -16.36 6.20
CA VAL A 78 -3.22 -16.28 7.59
C VAL A 78 -4.38 -15.96 8.54
N ALA A 79 -5.18 -14.95 8.24
CA ALA A 79 -6.31 -14.56 9.07
C ALA A 79 -7.35 -15.69 9.22
N LEU A 80 -7.73 -16.36 8.13
CA LEU A 80 -8.68 -17.46 8.16
C LEU A 80 -8.14 -18.69 8.93
N ARG A 81 -6.86 -19.04 8.72
CA ARG A 81 -6.21 -20.14 9.46
C ARG A 81 -6.17 -19.90 10.96
N LEU A 82 -5.87 -18.69 11.40
CA LEU A 82 -5.88 -18.33 12.83
C LEU A 82 -7.27 -18.48 13.47
N ARG A 83 -8.33 -18.35 12.67
CA ARG A 83 -9.71 -18.62 13.09
C ARG A 83 -10.10 -20.10 12.98
N GLY A 84 -9.23 -20.98 12.48
CA GLY A 84 -9.53 -22.39 12.23
C GLY A 84 -10.51 -22.61 11.07
N LEU A 85 -10.61 -21.65 10.16
CA LEU A 85 -11.47 -21.72 8.98
C LEU A 85 -10.68 -22.25 7.76
N GLU A 86 -11.42 -22.72 6.75
CA GLU A 86 -10.83 -23.08 5.47
C GLU A 86 -10.22 -21.85 4.81
N ALA A 87 -8.93 -21.94 4.50
CA ALA A 87 -8.18 -20.89 3.85
C ALA A 87 -8.04 -21.17 2.34
N PRO A 88 -7.88 -20.14 1.51
CA PRO A 88 -7.60 -20.32 0.09
C PRO A 88 -6.28 -21.08 -0.13
N ASP A 89 -6.14 -21.66 -1.32
CA ASP A 89 -4.90 -22.33 -1.72
C ASP A 89 -3.75 -21.33 -1.83
N THR A 90 -2.70 -21.57 -1.08
CA THR A 90 -1.48 -20.74 -1.05
C THR A 90 -0.31 -21.43 -1.78
N THR A 91 -0.59 -22.38 -2.68
CA THR A 91 0.44 -22.99 -3.53
C THR A 91 1.13 -21.91 -4.34
N GLY A 92 2.46 -21.83 -4.23
CA GLY A 92 3.27 -20.78 -4.88
C GLY A 92 3.72 -19.68 -3.93
N ILE A 93 3.09 -19.50 -2.76
CA ILE A 93 3.56 -18.60 -1.71
C ILE A 93 4.54 -19.36 -0.80
N ASP A 94 5.71 -18.77 -0.55
CA ASP A 94 6.71 -19.37 0.35
C ASP A 94 6.13 -19.54 1.76
N ALA A 95 6.38 -20.71 2.35
CA ALA A 95 5.96 -21.00 3.72
C ALA A 95 6.55 -20.01 4.74
N ALA A 96 7.74 -19.48 4.50
CA ALA A 96 8.36 -18.46 5.34
C ALA A 96 7.57 -17.14 5.32
N VAL A 97 6.98 -16.75 4.17
CA VAL A 97 6.09 -15.58 4.06
C VAL A 97 4.86 -15.77 4.94
N LEU A 98 4.19 -16.92 4.84
CA LEU A 98 3.01 -17.23 5.65
C LEU A 98 3.32 -17.27 7.14
N GLN A 99 4.48 -17.83 7.51
CA GLN A 99 4.93 -17.89 8.89
C GLN A 99 5.21 -16.49 9.44
N GLN A 100 5.96 -15.66 8.70
CA GLN A 100 6.28 -14.29 9.11
C GLN A 100 5.02 -13.43 9.30
N LEU A 101 4.03 -13.56 8.40
CA LEU A 101 2.75 -12.87 8.53
C LEU A 101 1.93 -13.38 9.72
N THR A 102 2.03 -14.68 10.06
CA THR A 102 1.36 -15.28 11.23
C THR A 102 1.97 -14.81 12.54
N ASP A 103 3.29 -14.78 12.61
CA ASP A 103 4.03 -14.35 13.79
C ASP A 103 3.90 -12.83 14.03
N GLY A 104 3.68 -12.08 12.95
CA GLY A 104 3.68 -10.62 12.99
C GLY A 104 5.08 -10.06 13.26
N PRO A 105 5.20 -8.73 13.41
CA PRO A 105 6.47 -8.11 13.77
C PRO A 105 6.88 -8.48 15.21
N ALA A 106 8.19 -8.67 15.42
CA ALA A 106 8.72 -8.95 16.74
C ALA A 106 8.52 -7.77 17.70
N GLY A 107 8.25 -8.04 18.96
CA GLY A 107 8.15 -7.17 20.11
C GLY A 107 8.00 -5.67 19.84
N ASP A 108 9.09 -4.97 19.71
CA ASP A 108 9.18 -3.52 19.44
C ASP A 108 9.52 -3.17 17.99
N ALA A 109 9.60 -4.17 17.11
CA ALA A 109 9.78 -3.92 15.68
C ALA A 109 8.52 -3.30 15.06
N GLY A 110 8.70 -2.46 14.06
CA GLY A 110 7.62 -1.91 13.25
C GLY A 110 6.96 -2.96 12.36
N PRO A 111 6.04 -2.54 11.49
CA PRO A 111 5.33 -3.43 10.56
C PRO A 111 6.31 -4.14 9.63
N ASN A 112 6.02 -5.42 9.35
CA ASN A 112 6.85 -6.21 8.45
C ASN A 112 6.29 -6.37 7.03
N LEU A 113 5.02 -6.03 6.76
CA LEU A 113 4.46 -5.96 5.42
C LEU A 113 4.12 -4.53 5.05
N SER A 114 4.63 -4.08 3.91
CA SER A 114 4.30 -2.79 3.28
C SER A 114 3.86 -3.00 1.85
N CYS A 115 2.81 -2.30 1.39
CA CYS A 115 2.42 -2.25 -0.01
C CYS A 115 2.41 -0.81 -0.52
N ARG A 116 2.75 -0.62 -1.80
CA ARG A 116 2.63 0.70 -2.43
C ARG A 116 1.17 1.10 -2.52
N GLY A 117 0.87 2.34 -2.15
CA GLY A 117 -0.46 2.87 -2.26
C GLY A 117 -0.78 3.33 -3.69
N SER A 118 -2.05 3.23 -4.04
CA SER A 118 -2.65 3.83 -5.22
C SER A 118 -3.99 4.42 -4.79
N ALA A 119 -4.10 5.74 -4.81
CA ALA A 119 -5.33 6.41 -4.45
C ALA A 119 -6.14 6.68 -5.71
N ALA A 120 -7.38 6.20 -5.77
CA ALA A 120 -8.31 6.55 -6.84
C ALA A 120 -8.61 8.06 -6.81
N SER A 121 -8.64 8.71 -7.99
CA SER A 121 -8.81 10.16 -8.12
C SER A 121 -10.23 10.62 -8.42
N ASP A 122 -11.08 9.71 -8.91
CA ASP A 122 -12.38 10.06 -9.51
C ASP A 122 -13.55 9.49 -8.68
N LEU A 123 -13.38 9.49 -7.36
CA LEU A 123 -14.40 9.00 -6.44
C LEU A 123 -15.44 10.08 -6.15
N GLU A 124 -16.72 9.68 -6.12
CA GLU A 124 -17.81 10.55 -5.70
C GLU A 124 -17.85 10.68 -4.17
N GLU A 125 -18.23 11.85 -3.68
CA GLU A 125 -18.56 12.05 -2.27
C GLU A 125 -19.75 11.19 -1.87
N GLN A 126 -19.74 10.62 -0.66
CA GLN A 126 -20.77 9.69 -0.19
C GLN A 126 -21.47 10.24 1.05
N GLU A 127 -22.78 10.09 1.04
CA GLU A 127 -23.62 10.34 2.23
C GLU A 127 -23.44 9.22 3.26
N LEU A 128 -23.78 9.53 4.52
CA LEU A 128 -23.77 8.55 5.59
C LEU A 128 -24.88 7.52 5.41
N THR A 129 -24.56 6.28 5.65
CA THR A 129 -25.51 5.17 5.76
C THR A 129 -26.23 5.21 7.12
N GLY A 130 -27.16 4.27 7.36
CA GLY A 130 -27.85 4.15 8.63
C GLY A 130 -26.96 3.87 9.84
N SER A 131 -25.75 3.38 9.65
CA SER A 131 -24.77 3.15 10.73
C SER A 131 -23.97 4.41 11.09
N GLY A 132 -23.98 5.42 10.24
CA GLY A 132 -23.14 6.61 10.33
C GLY A 132 -21.79 6.47 9.63
N LEU A 133 -21.59 5.41 8.86
CA LEU A 133 -20.45 5.24 7.95
C LEU A 133 -20.84 5.60 6.52
N THR A 134 -19.87 5.95 5.67
CA THR A 134 -20.05 6.00 4.23
C THR A 134 -20.13 4.59 3.64
N SER A 135 -20.63 4.44 2.40
CA SER A 135 -20.72 3.11 1.75
C SER A 135 -19.34 2.45 1.60
N ARG A 136 -18.27 3.20 1.28
CA ARG A 136 -16.90 2.67 1.23
C ARG A 136 -16.44 2.13 2.58
N ALA A 137 -16.69 2.87 3.66
CA ALA A 137 -16.32 2.39 5.00
C ALA A 137 -17.14 1.14 5.41
N GLU A 138 -18.41 1.05 4.97
CA GLU A 138 -19.21 -0.18 5.14
C GLU A 138 -18.64 -1.37 4.36
N GLU A 139 -18.10 -1.16 3.17
CA GLU A 139 -17.42 -2.20 2.39
C GLU A 139 -16.18 -2.72 3.11
N VAL A 140 -15.35 -1.84 3.68
CA VAL A 140 -14.22 -2.24 4.55
C VAL A 140 -14.71 -3.05 5.74
N ARG A 141 -15.76 -2.58 6.43
CA ARG A 141 -16.33 -3.28 7.58
C ARG A 141 -16.83 -4.67 7.20
N ALA A 142 -17.55 -4.81 6.10
CA ALA A 142 -18.09 -6.08 5.62
C ALA A 142 -16.98 -7.06 5.24
N ALA A 143 -16.01 -6.62 4.42
CA ALA A 143 -14.88 -7.45 3.98
C ALA A 143 -14.02 -7.91 5.18
N MET A 144 -13.74 -7.01 6.11
CA MET A 144 -13.04 -7.32 7.35
C MET A 144 -13.81 -8.35 8.19
N THR A 145 -15.13 -8.19 8.34
CA THR A 145 -15.97 -9.12 9.13
C THR A 145 -15.98 -10.52 8.51
N GLU A 146 -15.98 -10.64 7.18
CA GLU A 146 -15.88 -11.93 6.49
C GLU A 146 -14.59 -12.66 6.85
N VAL A 147 -13.45 -11.96 6.83
CA VAL A 147 -12.12 -12.56 7.05
C VAL A 147 -11.80 -12.74 8.53
N PHE A 148 -12.05 -11.72 9.36
CA PHE A 148 -11.66 -11.69 10.78
C PHE A 148 -12.80 -12.04 11.74
N GLY A 149 -14.05 -12.12 11.27
CA GLY A 149 -15.24 -12.29 12.12
C GLY A 149 -15.66 -10.98 12.78
N ASP A 150 -16.58 -11.08 13.71
CA ASP A 150 -17.06 -9.94 14.49
C ASP A 150 -15.92 -9.32 15.32
N GLN A 151 -15.70 -8.03 15.12
CA GLN A 151 -14.69 -7.26 15.83
C GLN A 151 -15.36 -6.23 16.76
N SER A 152 -14.64 -5.81 17.80
CA SER A 152 -15.06 -4.66 18.61
C SER A 152 -14.75 -3.38 17.83
N LEU A 153 -15.77 -2.65 17.40
CA LEU A 153 -15.64 -1.48 16.53
C LEU A 153 -16.08 -0.20 17.24
N GLY A 154 -15.56 0.93 16.78
CA GLY A 154 -15.94 2.26 17.22
C GLY A 154 -15.57 3.36 16.23
N GLY A 155 -15.66 4.60 16.69
CA GLY A 155 -15.38 5.76 15.87
C GLY A 155 -16.54 6.20 14.97
N PHE A 156 -17.70 5.55 15.05
CA PHE A 156 -18.91 5.89 14.29
C PHE A 156 -20.17 5.57 15.08
N ALA A 157 -21.28 6.19 14.71
CA ALA A 157 -22.61 5.93 15.29
C ALA A 157 -23.72 6.31 14.31
N PRO A 158 -24.93 5.74 14.45
CA PRO A 158 -26.09 6.14 13.65
C PRO A 158 -26.31 7.66 13.67
N GLY A 159 -26.38 8.26 12.47
CA GLY A 159 -26.50 9.71 12.31
C GLY A 159 -25.16 10.46 12.32
N GLY A 160 -24.04 9.74 12.38
CA GLY A 160 -22.69 10.31 12.42
C GLY A 160 -22.26 10.74 13.82
N ILE A 161 -21.00 11.11 13.96
CA ILE A 161 -20.39 11.70 15.17
C ILE A 161 -19.75 13.03 14.81
N GLY A 162 -19.63 13.96 15.76
CA GLY A 162 -19.06 15.29 15.50
C GLY A 162 -18.05 15.73 16.56
N GLN A 163 -17.62 14.84 17.45
CA GLN A 163 -16.66 15.14 18.51
C GLN A 163 -15.99 13.87 19.04
N GLY A 164 -14.89 14.05 19.77
CA GLY A 164 -14.19 12.95 20.45
C GLY A 164 -12.92 12.47 19.76
N HIS A 165 -12.65 12.90 18.51
CA HIS A 165 -11.53 12.46 17.70
C HIS A 165 -10.58 13.59 17.23
N GLY A 166 -10.56 14.73 17.94
CA GLY A 166 -9.73 15.89 17.62
C GLY A 166 -10.44 16.94 16.78
N GLY A 167 -9.68 17.88 16.16
CA GLY A 167 -10.24 19.03 15.45
C GLY A 167 -10.79 18.68 14.06
N GLU A 168 -10.03 17.95 13.28
CA GLU A 168 -10.39 17.45 11.94
C GLU A 168 -10.18 15.96 11.95
N SER A 169 -11.24 15.18 11.75
CA SER A 169 -11.18 13.73 11.80
C SER A 169 -12.11 13.12 10.78
N THR A 170 -11.60 12.13 10.06
CA THR A 170 -12.35 11.33 9.08
C THR A 170 -13.51 10.55 9.69
N HIS A 171 -13.50 10.36 11.01
CA HIS A 171 -14.66 9.84 11.77
C HIS A 171 -15.89 10.73 11.65
N TYR A 172 -15.69 12.06 11.56
CA TYR A 172 -16.82 13.01 11.44
C TYR A 172 -17.48 12.94 10.06
N ASP A 173 -16.73 12.49 9.06
CA ASP A 173 -17.22 12.25 7.71
C ASP A 173 -17.78 10.82 7.53
N GLY A 174 -17.77 9.99 8.57
CA GLY A 174 -18.16 8.58 8.51
C GLY A 174 -17.21 7.72 7.66
N ARG A 175 -16.00 8.18 7.40
CA ARG A 175 -15.02 7.49 6.58
C ARG A 175 -14.04 6.60 7.37
N ALA A 176 -14.09 6.64 8.69
CA ALA A 176 -13.13 5.95 9.54
C ALA A 176 -13.79 4.92 10.48
N ILE A 177 -13.04 3.87 10.77
CA ILE A 177 -13.41 2.80 11.70
C ILE A 177 -12.22 2.56 12.64
N ASP A 178 -12.50 2.52 13.96
CA ASP A 178 -11.56 2.02 14.97
C ASP A 178 -11.87 0.55 15.27
N ILE A 179 -10.88 -0.32 15.16
CA ILE A 179 -10.96 -1.75 15.46
C ILE A 179 -10.13 -2.03 16.71
N PHE A 180 -10.79 -2.38 17.83
CA PHE A 180 -10.15 -2.46 19.13
C PHE A 180 -9.49 -3.79 19.42
N PHE A 181 -8.22 -3.72 19.88
CA PHE A 181 -7.39 -4.81 20.37
C PHE A 181 -6.94 -4.55 21.82
N ARG A 182 -7.91 -4.63 22.75
CA ARG A 182 -7.74 -4.26 24.17
C ARG A 182 -7.75 -5.46 25.10
N PRO A 183 -6.95 -5.43 26.19
CA PRO A 183 -5.97 -4.40 26.58
C PRO A 183 -4.71 -4.44 25.70
N VAL A 184 -3.83 -3.43 25.81
CA VAL A 184 -2.52 -3.43 25.12
C VAL A 184 -1.69 -4.57 25.66
N THR A 185 -1.53 -5.62 24.87
CA THR A 185 -0.73 -6.82 25.13
C THR A 185 0.01 -7.22 23.86
N GLU A 186 1.05 -8.04 23.98
CA GLU A 186 1.78 -8.56 22.82
C GLU A 186 0.87 -9.35 21.86
N ASP A 187 -0.02 -10.20 22.39
CA ASP A 187 -0.97 -10.96 21.59
C ASP A 187 -1.95 -10.06 20.83
N ASN A 188 -2.51 -9.04 21.49
CA ASN A 188 -3.43 -8.09 20.86
C ASN A 188 -2.70 -7.20 19.86
N ARG A 189 -1.45 -6.79 20.16
CA ARG A 189 -0.59 -6.08 19.22
C ARG A 189 -0.34 -6.91 17.94
N ARG A 190 0.01 -8.19 18.09
CA ARG A 190 0.18 -9.10 16.96
C ARG A 190 -1.08 -9.23 16.12
N GLN A 191 -2.25 -9.39 16.74
CA GLN A 191 -3.53 -9.45 16.02
C GLN A 191 -3.84 -8.14 15.28
N GLY A 192 -3.57 -7.00 15.89
CA GLY A 192 -3.69 -5.70 15.24
C GLY A 192 -2.78 -5.58 14.01
N TRP A 193 -1.55 -6.06 14.09
CA TRP A 193 -0.64 -6.08 12.92
C TRP A 193 -1.11 -7.02 11.82
N ILE A 194 -1.64 -8.20 12.14
CA ILE A 194 -2.21 -9.12 11.13
C ILE A 194 -3.36 -8.45 10.38
N LEU A 195 -4.25 -7.74 11.10
CA LEU A 195 -5.31 -6.96 10.47
C LEU A 195 -4.75 -5.79 9.65
N SER A 196 -3.80 -5.03 10.18
CA SER A 196 -3.20 -3.88 9.48
C SER A 196 -2.52 -4.28 8.18
N HIS A 197 -1.82 -5.41 8.16
CA HIS A 197 -1.20 -5.95 6.95
C HIS A 197 -2.25 -6.39 5.92
N TRP A 198 -3.35 -7.00 6.36
CA TRP A 198 -4.46 -7.33 5.47
C TRP A 198 -5.11 -6.08 4.86
N LEU A 199 -5.37 -5.05 5.66
CA LEU A 199 -5.90 -3.76 5.18
C LEU A 199 -5.00 -3.13 4.11
N VAL A 200 -3.70 -3.08 4.36
CA VAL A 200 -2.72 -2.50 3.43
C VAL A 200 -2.62 -3.31 2.13
N ALA A 201 -2.69 -4.64 2.20
CA ALA A 201 -2.71 -5.49 1.01
C ALA A 201 -3.97 -5.27 0.15
N HIS A 202 -5.12 -5.04 0.78
CA HIS A 202 -6.42 -4.83 0.13
C HIS A 202 -6.76 -3.35 -0.12
N ALA A 203 -5.82 -2.43 0.11
CA ALA A 203 -6.11 -1.00 0.13
C ALA A 203 -6.66 -0.45 -1.18
N GLU A 204 -6.23 -0.99 -2.34
CA GLU A 204 -6.77 -0.58 -3.65
C GLU A 204 -8.22 -1.05 -3.85
N ASP A 205 -8.52 -2.30 -3.47
CA ASP A 205 -9.84 -2.89 -3.66
C ASP A 205 -10.90 -2.27 -2.74
N LEU A 206 -10.46 -1.75 -1.59
CA LEU A 206 -11.32 -1.20 -0.53
C LEU A 206 -11.23 0.33 -0.42
N ASP A 207 -10.61 1.00 -1.37
CA ASP A 207 -10.42 2.46 -1.37
C ASP A 207 -9.84 2.99 -0.04
N ILE A 208 -8.94 2.24 0.61
CA ILE A 208 -8.34 2.65 1.89
C ILE A 208 -7.39 3.83 1.66
N GLN A 209 -7.59 4.89 2.42
CA GLN A 209 -6.76 6.09 2.38
C GLN A 209 -5.53 5.95 3.27
N TYR A 210 -5.72 5.58 4.56
CA TYR A 210 -4.62 5.29 5.47
C TYR A 210 -5.01 4.31 6.59
N VAL A 211 -3.99 3.75 7.21
CA VAL A 211 -4.07 2.88 8.37
C VAL A 211 -3.10 3.40 9.42
N ILE A 212 -3.55 3.49 10.68
CA ILE A 212 -2.69 3.85 11.82
C ILE A 212 -2.79 2.73 12.86
N PHE A 213 -1.65 2.25 13.33
CA PHE A 213 -1.57 1.30 14.43
C PHE A 213 -0.16 1.32 15.06
N ASP A 214 -0.09 1.21 16.38
CA ASP A 214 1.15 0.98 17.13
C ASP A 214 2.26 1.99 16.79
N ASP A 215 1.93 3.30 16.83
CA ASP A 215 2.79 4.42 16.44
C ASP A 215 3.22 4.44 14.96
N GLU A 216 2.60 3.65 14.11
CA GLU A 216 2.94 3.59 12.69
C GLU A 216 1.76 4.02 11.82
N PHE A 217 2.06 4.67 10.71
CA PHE A 217 1.12 5.24 9.74
C PHE A 217 1.46 4.79 8.32
N TRP A 218 0.48 4.24 7.63
CA TRP A 218 0.55 3.93 6.20
C TRP A 218 -0.49 4.74 5.43
N SER A 219 -0.19 5.16 4.19
CA SER A 219 -1.12 5.90 3.34
C SER A 219 -1.02 5.53 1.87
N ALA A 220 -2.19 5.42 1.21
CA ALA A 220 -2.32 5.20 -0.22
C ALA A 220 -1.72 6.33 -1.09
N HIS A 221 -1.60 7.53 -0.55
CA HIS A 221 -0.99 8.67 -1.25
C HIS A 221 0.54 8.64 -1.25
N LEU A 222 1.17 7.78 -0.47
CA LEU A 222 2.61 7.62 -0.42
C LEU A 222 3.07 6.59 -1.46
N SER A 223 3.44 7.07 -2.64
CA SER A 223 3.74 6.27 -3.84
C SER A 223 4.84 5.21 -3.68
N ARG A 224 5.67 5.30 -2.63
CA ARG A 224 6.72 4.31 -2.36
C ARG A 224 6.25 3.15 -1.51
N GLY A 225 5.03 3.23 -0.94
CA GLY A 225 4.45 2.23 -0.05
C GLY A 225 5.39 1.95 1.11
N GLY A 226 5.10 2.47 2.26
CA GLY A 226 5.90 2.26 3.46
C GLY A 226 5.14 2.78 4.64
N TRP A 227 5.45 2.23 5.78
CA TRP A 227 4.99 2.78 7.03
C TRP A 227 5.92 3.90 7.48
N HIS A 228 5.36 4.84 8.21
CA HIS A 228 6.07 5.98 8.78
C HIS A 228 5.69 6.10 10.24
N HIS A 229 6.63 6.52 11.07
CA HIS A 229 6.34 6.79 12.46
C HIS A 229 5.21 7.82 12.60
N TYR A 230 4.18 7.46 13.35
CA TYR A 230 3.05 8.32 13.69
C TYR A 230 3.36 9.11 14.96
N GLU A 231 3.53 10.42 14.82
CA GLU A 231 3.78 11.30 15.95
C GLU A 231 2.45 11.68 16.65
N ALA A 232 2.12 10.94 17.71
CA ALA A 232 0.88 11.18 18.45
C ALA A 232 0.88 12.56 19.15
N PRO A 233 -0.26 13.28 19.16
CA PRO A 233 -0.37 14.59 19.82
C PRO A 233 -0.04 14.56 21.32
N ALA A 234 -0.16 13.42 21.99
CA ALA A 234 0.22 13.20 23.38
C ALA A 234 0.94 11.85 23.52
N PRO A 235 2.28 11.81 23.50
CA PRO A 235 3.08 10.58 23.51
C PRO A 235 2.87 9.65 24.71
N GLY A 236 2.33 10.14 25.81
CA GLY A 236 2.00 9.35 26.99
C GLY A 236 0.60 8.71 26.95
N ASN A 237 -0.19 8.91 25.88
CA ASN A 237 -1.55 8.40 25.77
C ASN A 237 -1.61 7.25 24.76
N GLU A 238 -1.85 6.02 25.24
CA GLU A 238 -1.92 4.80 24.42
C GLU A 238 -2.99 4.87 23.32
N ILE A 239 -4.15 5.51 23.60
CA ILE A 239 -5.23 5.67 22.62
C ILE A 239 -4.78 6.59 21.47
N LEU A 240 -4.15 7.73 21.77
CA LEU A 240 -3.69 8.68 20.76
C LEU A 240 -2.46 8.16 19.97
N ARG A 241 -1.77 7.16 20.52
CA ARG A 241 -0.69 6.40 19.86
C ARG A 241 -1.21 5.23 19.04
N HIS A 242 -2.52 4.96 19.09
CA HIS A 242 -3.14 3.81 18.43
C HIS A 242 -2.53 2.46 18.86
N LEU A 243 -2.15 2.31 20.15
CA LEU A 243 -1.59 1.06 20.67
C LEU A 243 -2.67 0.01 20.93
N ASP A 244 -3.90 0.44 21.16
CA ASP A 244 -5.04 -0.38 21.59
C ASP A 244 -6.11 -0.57 20.51
N HIS A 245 -5.90 0.00 19.33
CA HIS A 245 -6.81 -0.14 18.18
C HIS A 245 -6.11 0.16 16.85
N VAL A 246 -6.55 -0.51 15.79
CA VAL A 246 -6.25 -0.16 14.41
C VAL A 246 -7.27 0.88 13.97
N HIS A 247 -6.78 2.03 13.51
CA HIS A 247 -7.59 3.02 12.82
C HIS A 247 -7.43 2.82 11.31
N VAL A 248 -8.53 2.71 10.60
CA VAL A 248 -8.55 2.67 9.13
C VAL A 248 -9.54 3.68 8.60
N ASP A 249 -9.16 4.42 7.56
CA ASP A 249 -10.10 5.24 6.82
C ASP A 249 -10.06 5.02 5.31
N VAL A 250 -11.14 5.41 4.65
CA VAL A 250 -11.32 5.30 3.22
C VAL A 250 -11.16 6.65 2.52
N LEU A 251 -10.83 6.61 1.24
CA LEU A 251 -10.72 7.79 0.39
C LEU A 251 -12.04 8.59 0.40
N GLY A 252 -11.93 9.89 0.57
CA GLY A 252 -13.02 10.83 0.31
C GLY A 252 -13.30 10.95 -1.18
N GLY A 253 -14.51 11.36 -1.54
CA GLY A 253 -14.84 11.79 -2.89
C GLY A 253 -14.69 13.30 -3.05
N SER A 254 -14.89 13.77 -4.27
CA SER A 254 -15.09 15.19 -4.58
C SER A 254 -16.56 15.42 -4.92
N PRO A 255 -17.14 16.57 -4.54
CA PRO A 255 -18.47 16.96 -5.01
C PRO A 255 -18.46 17.00 -6.54
N GLY A 256 -19.45 16.32 -7.17
CA GLY A 256 -19.64 16.27 -8.61
C GLY A 256 -20.03 17.62 -9.23
#